data_8fca85588ae1525662b51a4b63e7fd8b
#
_entry.id   8fca85588ae1525662b51a4b63e7fd8b
#
_cell.length_a   1.000
_cell.length_b   1.000
_cell.length_c   1.000
_cell.angle_alpha   90.00
_cell.angle_beta   90.00
_cell.angle_gamma   90.00
#
_symmetry.space_group_name_H-M   'P 1'
#
loop_
_entity.id
_entity.type
_entity.pdbx_description
1 polymer ?
#
loop_
_entity_poly.entity_id
_entity_poly.type
_entity_poly.pdbx_seq_one_letter_code
_entity_poly.pdbx_strand_id
1 'polypeptide(L)'
;MNGLRKILVVMLVGSFAAAHAQNSASPVAKPATAKTARAAKAKAKTPEELLLEQLDEKLHKLDDLSQKYDQVQQKVDALQQQLTSRDAELEQSRKDAAAMKLELDAALAAIGPDGASVTKMETDVANLRAASSSLTTQVAATEQATKKLQTADTIHFKGIELKPGGFVAGETVSRQRATGGDVNTPFSSIPFAGQTAGVLSEFNASGRQSRISLLAEGKLPTGTMRGYWEADFLSAGTTSNNNQSNSYTLRQRQAWAQFEMNNGWNLTGGQMWSLATEYRHGLSNNAEATPLTIDAQYNVGFTWERQYGFRAVKKFGNKFWLGGAVEEAQTLNIGGHNLPTIAFQEVGTGGGLYNPTANYSFNYAPDLIAKAAYETNWGHFEVFGVGRFFRDRVYPNGPAPAGATQPVSPSALGAFTDKTEGGGAGVNARVALFSKTLEIGAHVLAGNGIGRYSTSTLPDATAHPDGSLALLTGGSGLGSMEWHVSPRFDIYGYYGGEYAKRAYYNTGLINTTAGPTLGQPILTGYGAPTNIVSGCYTEVLPVSSPNGGGTVPGAATNCNADTRNIQEGTFGYWFRFYRGVRGTLQQGIQYSYAERRTWQGIGDPLADVTNSPKAIDNMWFTSFRYYLPQ
;
A
#
# COMPACT_ATOMS: atom_id res chain seq x y z
N MET A 1 3.69 -12.73 31.51
CA MET A 1 4.45 -12.51 30.28
C MET A 1 4.46 -13.70 29.32
N ASN A 2 4.14 -14.90 29.75
CA ASN A 2 4.14 -16.12 28.89
C ASN A 2 2.91 -16.30 27.98
N GLY A 3 1.82 -15.56 28.17
CA GLY A 3 0.60 -15.73 27.37
C GLY A 3 0.62 -15.06 25.99
N LEU A 4 1.27 -13.91 25.86
CA LEU A 4 1.31 -13.16 24.59
C LEU A 4 2.25 -13.77 23.54
N ARG A 5 3.32 -14.45 23.98
CA ARG A 5 4.25 -15.15 23.07
C ARG A 5 3.65 -16.38 22.40
N LYS A 6 2.71 -17.06 23.06
CA LYS A 6 2.01 -18.22 22.47
C LYS A 6 0.99 -17.84 21.40
N ILE A 7 0.39 -16.65 21.50
CA ILE A 7 -0.61 -16.15 20.53
C ILE A 7 0.03 -15.79 19.18
N LEU A 8 1.23 -15.24 19.19
CA LEU A 8 1.92 -14.83 17.94
C LEU A 8 2.37 -16.03 17.09
N VAL A 9 2.79 -17.12 17.72
CA VAL A 9 3.22 -18.35 17.02
C VAL A 9 2.04 -19.11 16.41
N VAL A 10 0.87 -19.10 17.07
CA VAL A 10 -0.35 -19.75 16.55
C VAL A 10 -0.92 -19.02 15.33
N MET A 11 -0.78 -17.69 15.25
CA MET A 11 -1.23 -16.93 14.07
C MET A 11 -0.37 -17.16 12.81
N LEU A 12 0.91 -17.46 12.96
CA LEU A 12 1.79 -17.71 11.79
C LEU A 12 1.61 -19.11 11.19
N VAL A 13 1.19 -20.10 11.97
CA VAL A 13 1.03 -21.49 11.52
C VAL A 13 -0.33 -21.75 10.87
N GLY A 14 -1.38 -20.99 11.25
CA GLY A 14 -2.73 -21.15 10.71
C GLY A 14 -2.92 -20.76 9.25
N SER A 15 -2.03 -19.94 8.68
CA SER A 15 -2.20 -19.36 7.35
C SER A 15 -1.74 -20.26 6.18
N PHE A 16 -1.03 -21.35 6.44
CA PHE A 16 -0.48 -22.22 5.37
C PHE A 16 -1.32 -23.46 5.04
N ALA A 17 -2.35 -23.77 5.82
CA ALA A 17 -3.09 -25.02 5.67
C ALA A 17 -4.32 -24.98 4.74
N ALA A 18 -4.72 -23.80 4.24
CA ALA A 18 -5.98 -23.63 3.48
C ALA A 18 -5.85 -23.66 1.94
N ALA A 19 -4.67 -23.86 1.37
CA ALA A 19 -4.44 -23.68 -0.07
C ALA A 19 -4.59 -24.93 -0.95
N HIS A 20 -5.02 -26.09 -0.41
CA HIS A 20 -4.96 -27.35 -1.19
C HIS A 20 -6.26 -28.16 -1.25
N ALA A 21 -7.42 -27.58 -1.05
CA ALA A 21 -8.66 -28.34 -1.19
C ALA A 21 -9.66 -27.65 -2.10
N GLN A 22 -9.44 -27.72 -3.42
CA GLN A 22 -10.51 -27.64 -4.43
C GLN A 22 -9.93 -27.90 -5.83
N ASN A 23 -9.96 -29.15 -6.26
CA ASN A 23 -10.08 -29.50 -7.67
C ASN A 23 -10.58 -30.94 -7.77
N SER A 24 -11.86 -31.11 -8.00
CA SER A 24 -12.42 -32.31 -8.61
C SER A 24 -13.77 -31.99 -9.25
N ALA A 25 -13.86 -31.98 -10.55
CA ALA A 25 -14.85 -32.67 -11.34
C ALA A 25 -14.80 -32.22 -12.82
N SER A 26 -14.45 -33.10 -13.68
CA SER A 26 -14.98 -33.16 -15.04
C SER A 26 -14.83 -34.56 -15.65
N PRO A 27 -15.69 -34.98 -16.58
CA PRO A 27 -16.08 -36.35 -16.74
C PRO A 27 -15.39 -37.08 -17.91
N VAL A 28 -15.25 -38.37 -17.70
CA VAL A 28 -15.22 -39.56 -18.54
C VAL A 28 -15.26 -39.42 -20.08
N ALA A 29 -14.24 -39.95 -20.71
CA ALA A 29 -14.33 -40.60 -22.01
C ALA A 29 -13.64 -41.99 -21.98
N LYS A 30 -14.28 -43.02 -22.56
CA LYS A 30 -13.93 -44.42 -22.56
C LYS A 30 -13.11 -44.83 -23.81
N PRO A 31 -12.65 -46.10 -23.96
CA PRO A 31 -11.23 -46.40 -24.09
C PRO A 31 -10.84 -46.97 -25.46
N ALA A 32 -9.55 -47.04 -25.72
CA ALA A 32 -9.01 -47.90 -26.78
C ALA A 32 -7.92 -48.83 -26.19
N THR A 33 -8.04 -50.09 -26.49
CA THR A 33 -7.23 -51.26 -26.10
C THR A 33 -5.88 -51.33 -26.81
N ALA A 34 -4.82 -51.64 -26.08
CA ALA A 34 -3.68 -52.39 -26.61
C ALA A 34 -2.85 -53.09 -25.50
N LYS A 35 -2.27 -54.23 -25.87
CA LYS A 35 -1.79 -55.34 -25.05
C LYS A 35 -0.42 -55.17 -24.38
N THR A 36 -0.36 -55.70 -23.16
CA THR A 36 0.71 -56.48 -22.50
C THR A 36 2.20 -56.13 -22.60
N ALA A 37 2.75 -55.73 -21.42
CA ALA A 37 4.04 -56.26 -20.93
C ALA A 37 4.02 -56.25 -19.39
N ARG A 38 4.42 -57.38 -18.80
CA ARG A 38 4.34 -57.77 -17.39
C ARG A 38 5.59 -57.26 -16.67
N ALA A 39 5.48 -56.19 -15.86
CA ALA A 39 6.48 -55.81 -14.87
C ALA A 39 5.79 -55.70 -13.50
N ALA A 40 6.43 -56.22 -12.46
CA ALA A 40 5.88 -56.36 -11.11
C ALA A 40 5.40 -54.98 -10.57
N LYS A 41 4.12 -54.88 -10.28
CA LYS A 41 3.45 -53.69 -9.76
C LYS A 41 3.71 -53.56 -8.25
N ALA A 42 4.53 -52.62 -7.83
CA ALA A 42 4.44 -52.08 -6.48
C ALA A 42 3.04 -51.53 -6.30
N LYS A 43 2.36 -51.91 -5.24
CA LYS A 43 0.99 -51.50 -4.92
C LYS A 43 0.98 -49.97 -4.70
N ALA A 44 0.28 -49.25 -5.52
CA ALA A 44 0.12 -47.80 -5.32
C ALA A 44 -0.60 -47.57 -3.99
N LYS A 45 -0.02 -46.70 -3.14
CA LYS A 45 -0.61 -46.30 -1.86
C LYS A 45 -1.96 -45.63 -2.10
N THR A 46 -2.90 -45.87 -1.22
CA THR A 46 -4.22 -45.22 -1.27
C THR A 46 -4.09 -43.72 -0.95
N PRO A 47 -5.05 -42.86 -1.38
CA PRO A 47 -5.04 -41.45 -1.03
C PRO A 47 -5.01 -41.19 0.48
N GLU A 48 -5.60 -42.07 1.27
CA GLU A 48 -5.59 -42.01 2.75
C GLU A 48 -4.21 -42.33 3.32
N GLU A 49 -3.49 -43.32 2.76
CA GLU A 49 -2.12 -43.65 3.17
C GLU A 49 -1.13 -42.53 2.83
N LEU A 50 -1.32 -41.84 1.70
CA LEU A 50 -0.52 -40.67 1.32
C LEU A 50 -0.81 -39.46 2.25
N LEU A 51 -2.06 -39.30 2.66
CA LEU A 51 -2.46 -38.23 3.59
C LEU A 51 -1.90 -38.49 4.99
N LEU A 52 -1.92 -39.73 5.46
CA LEU A 52 -1.33 -40.14 6.74
C LEU A 52 0.19 -39.93 6.75
N GLU A 53 0.88 -40.28 5.67
CA GLU A 53 2.34 -40.09 5.52
C GLU A 53 2.71 -38.58 5.50
N GLN A 54 1.90 -37.75 4.84
CA GLN A 54 2.07 -36.27 4.88
C GLN A 54 1.76 -35.69 6.27
N LEU A 55 0.82 -36.27 7.00
CA LEU A 55 0.50 -35.85 8.35
C LEU A 55 1.63 -36.20 9.32
N ASP A 56 2.19 -37.40 9.18
CA ASP A 56 3.30 -37.89 9.99
C ASP A 56 4.59 -37.08 9.73
N GLU A 57 4.88 -36.76 8.46
CA GLU A 57 5.99 -35.86 8.11
C GLU A 57 5.82 -34.44 8.70
N LYS A 58 4.60 -33.92 8.73
CA LYS A 58 4.30 -32.62 9.38
C LYS A 58 4.40 -32.68 10.89
N LEU A 59 3.99 -33.79 11.50
CA LEU A 59 4.15 -34.01 12.94
C LEU A 59 5.62 -34.07 13.34
N HIS A 60 6.44 -34.81 12.59
CA HIS A 60 7.90 -34.84 12.82
C HIS A 60 8.56 -33.47 12.65
N LYS A 61 8.11 -32.66 11.67
CA LYS A 61 8.59 -31.27 11.52
C LYS A 61 8.17 -30.37 12.68
N LEU A 62 6.98 -30.60 13.25
CA LEU A 62 6.49 -29.89 14.42
C LEU A 62 7.29 -30.25 15.68
N ASP A 63 7.63 -31.54 15.86
CA ASP A 63 8.46 -31.99 16.96
C ASP A 63 9.89 -31.47 16.87
N ASP A 64 10.49 -31.43 15.65
CA ASP A 64 11.81 -30.83 15.41
C ASP A 64 11.79 -29.31 15.71
N LEU A 65 10.72 -28.63 15.31
CA LEU A 65 10.54 -27.20 15.60
C LEU A 65 10.35 -26.93 17.10
N SER A 66 9.64 -27.83 17.81
CA SER A 66 9.46 -27.77 19.27
C SER A 66 10.79 -27.95 19.98
N GLN A 67 11.58 -28.94 19.57
CA GLN A 67 12.91 -29.17 20.15
C GLN A 67 13.86 -27.97 19.91
N LYS A 68 13.84 -27.40 18.71
CA LYS A 68 14.59 -26.18 18.42
C LYS A 68 14.14 -24.98 19.25
N TYR A 69 12.84 -24.85 19.48
CA TYR A 69 12.28 -23.82 20.34
C TYR A 69 12.78 -23.98 21.79
N ASP A 70 12.74 -25.20 22.32
CA ASP A 70 13.23 -25.48 23.67
C ASP A 70 14.74 -25.23 23.81
N GLN A 71 15.53 -25.56 22.77
CA GLN A 71 16.96 -25.23 22.73
C GLN A 71 17.22 -23.73 22.72
N VAL A 72 16.41 -22.97 21.98
CA VAL A 72 16.51 -21.50 21.97
C VAL A 72 16.11 -20.94 23.33
N GLN A 73 15.06 -21.47 23.94
CA GLN A 73 14.62 -21.05 25.28
C GLN A 73 15.71 -21.31 26.33
N GLN A 74 16.34 -22.50 26.33
CA GLN A 74 17.46 -22.83 27.20
C GLN A 74 18.66 -21.88 27.02
N LYS A 75 18.97 -21.51 25.76
CA LYS A 75 20.04 -20.53 25.48
C LYS A 75 19.69 -19.14 25.98
N VAL A 76 18.42 -18.73 25.87
CA VAL A 76 17.95 -17.44 26.42
C VAL A 76 18.06 -17.43 27.92
N ASP A 77 17.66 -18.50 28.60
CA ASP A 77 17.73 -18.62 30.06
C ASP A 77 19.17 -18.65 30.53
N ALA A 78 20.07 -19.35 29.83
CA ALA A 78 21.51 -19.36 30.11
C ALA A 78 22.16 -17.98 29.93
N LEU A 79 21.78 -17.25 28.86
CA LEU A 79 22.25 -15.88 28.63
C LEU A 79 21.74 -14.92 29.72
N GLN A 80 20.49 -15.10 30.17
CA GLN A 80 19.93 -14.31 31.28
C GLN A 80 20.70 -14.57 32.60
N GLN A 81 21.04 -15.83 32.88
CA GLN A 81 21.85 -16.18 34.03
C GLN A 81 23.25 -15.59 33.94
N GLN A 82 23.91 -15.65 32.77
CA GLN A 82 25.20 -15.02 32.54
C GLN A 82 25.16 -13.49 32.74
N LEU A 83 24.05 -12.86 32.27
CA LEU A 83 23.87 -11.43 32.45
C LEU A 83 23.75 -11.06 33.94
N THR A 84 22.95 -11.83 34.68
CA THR A 84 22.78 -11.61 36.14
C THR A 84 24.08 -11.84 36.91
N SER A 85 24.87 -12.85 36.54
CA SER A 85 26.21 -13.10 37.12
C SER A 85 27.17 -11.95 36.84
N ARG A 86 27.17 -11.44 35.60
CA ARG A 86 28.02 -10.30 35.22
C ARG A 86 27.61 -9.00 35.90
N ASP A 87 26.31 -8.77 36.09
CA ASP A 87 25.81 -7.61 36.82
C ASP A 87 26.26 -7.67 38.30
N ALA A 88 26.25 -8.87 38.91
CA ALA A 88 26.77 -9.07 40.27
C ALA A 88 28.29 -8.86 40.37
N GLU A 89 29.06 -9.36 39.39
CA GLU A 89 30.50 -9.14 39.30
C GLU A 89 30.84 -7.65 39.14
N LEU A 90 30.06 -6.94 38.35
CA LEU A 90 30.22 -5.51 38.11
C LEU A 90 29.95 -4.69 39.38
N GLU A 91 28.90 -5.05 40.12
CA GLU A 91 28.55 -4.41 41.38
C GLU A 91 29.62 -4.68 42.48
N GLN A 92 30.18 -5.91 42.50
CA GLN A 92 31.28 -6.23 43.36
C GLN A 92 32.55 -5.43 43.01
N SER A 93 32.90 -5.36 41.72
CA SER A 93 34.03 -4.57 41.24
C SER A 93 33.89 -3.07 41.55
N ARG A 94 32.68 -2.52 41.53
CA ARG A 94 32.41 -1.13 41.96
C ARG A 94 32.67 -0.93 43.45
N LYS A 95 32.25 -1.89 44.30
CA LYS A 95 32.50 -1.86 45.75
C LYS A 95 33.97 -1.96 46.04
N ASP A 96 34.68 -2.86 45.35
CA ASP A 96 36.12 -3.04 45.54
C ASP A 96 36.90 -1.78 45.09
N ALA A 97 36.51 -1.16 43.98
CA ALA A 97 37.10 0.11 43.53
C ALA A 97 36.83 1.27 44.50
N ALA A 98 35.66 1.32 45.11
CA ALA A 98 35.33 2.32 46.13
C ALA A 98 36.11 2.08 47.43
N ALA A 99 36.29 0.82 47.85
CA ALA A 99 37.09 0.44 49.02
C ALA A 99 38.59 0.77 48.81
N MET A 100 39.16 0.41 47.64
CA MET A 100 40.53 0.77 47.28
C MET A 100 40.77 2.28 47.25
N LYS A 101 39.78 3.06 46.79
CA LYS A 101 39.89 4.52 46.82
C LYS A 101 39.95 5.05 48.27
N LEU A 102 39.13 4.49 49.16
CA LEU A 102 39.13 4.86 50.58
C LEU A 102 40.44 4.50 51.30
N GLU A 103 40.98 3.30 51.00
CA GLU A 103 42.33 2.87 51.52
C GLU A 103 43.42 3.74 50.94
N LEU A 104 43.37 4.14 49.67
CA LEU A 104 44.33 5.02 49.05
C LEU A 104 44.32 6.42 49.68
N ASP A 105 43.14 6.98 49.93
CA ASP A 105 42.97 8.28 50.56
C ASP A 105 43.46 8.24 52.03
N ALA A 106 43.28 7.12 52.77
CA ALA A 106 43.78 6.90 54.11
C ALA A 106 45.31 6.72 54.14
N ALA A 107 45.87 5.98 53.16
CA ALA A 107 47.35 5.80 53.04
C ALA A 107 48.03 7.11 52.67
N LEU A 108 47.46 7.93 51.82
CA LEU A 108 47.96 9.28 51.49
C LEU A 108 47.96 10.22 52.68
N ALA A 109 47.00 10.09 53.60
CA ALA A 109 46.90 10.88 54.81
C ALA A 109 47.93 10.45 55.91
N ALA A 110 48.45 9.23 55.82
CA ALA A 110 49.39 8.66 56.84
C ALA A 110 50.89 8.85 56.52
N ILE A 111 51.24 9.46 55.36
CA ILE A 111 52.62 9.57 54.89
C ILE A 111 53.27 10.87 55.42
N GLY A 112 54.25 10.73 56.28
CA GLY A 112 55.18 11.80 56.68
C GLY A 112 56.35 11.99 55.69
N PRO A 113 57.19 13.00 55.80
CA PRO A 113 58.09 13.50 54.75
C PRO A 113 59.42 12.74 54.60
N ASP A 114 59.46 11.47 54.23
CA ASP A 114 60.67 10.75 53.83
C ASP A 114 60.73 10.46 52.31
N GLY A 115 61.64 11.18 51.64
CA GLY A 115 61.64 11.41 50.20
C GLY A 115 61.99 10.23 49.26
N ALA A 116 62.46 9.04 49.74
CA ALA A 116 62.79 7.93 48.81
C ALA A 116 61.68 6.90 48.63
N SER A 117 60.74 6.84 49.56
CA SER A 117 59.55 6.00 49.48
C SER A 117 58.43 6.67 48.70
N VAL A 118 58.43 8.01 48.64
CA VAL A 118 57.42 8.86 48.03
C VAL A 118 57.40 8.68 46.50
N THR A 119 58.56 8.62 45.82
CA THR A 119 58.64 8.52 44.35
C THR A 119 58.14 7.17 43.83
N LYS A 120 58.30 6.08 44.57
CA LYS A 120 57.76 4.78 44.20
C LYS A 120 56.22 4.75 44.37
N MET A 121 55.73 5.34 45.45
CA MET A 121 54.34 5.44 45.75
C MET A 121 53.61 6.40 44.80
N GLU A 122 54.23 7.52 44.40
CA GLU A 122 53.67 8.40 43.35
C GLU A 122 53.49 7.68 41.99
N THR A 123 54.44 6.81 41.61
CA THR A 123 54.36 5.99 40.42
C THR A 123 53.26 4.92 40.52
N ASP A 124 53.16 4.25 41.69
CA ASP A 124 52.10 3.25 41.92
C ASP A 124 50.74 3.89 42.01
N VAL A 125 50.59 5.08 42.61
CA VAL A 125 49.38 5.88 42.63
C VAL A 125 48.96 6.36 41.19
N ALA A 126 49.91 6.78 40.37
CA ALA A 126 49.70 7.17 39.00
C ALA A 126 49.23 5.98 38.17
N ASN A 127 49.85 4.80 38.36
CA ASN A 127 49.44 3.56 37.69
C ASN A 127 48.05 3.08 38.14
N LEU A 128 47.71 3.15 39.41
CA LEU A 128 46.42 2.82 39.97
C LEU A 128 45.31 3.79 39.47
N ARG A 129 45.63 5.09 39.38
CA ARG A 129 44.70 6.08 38.77
C ARG A 129 44.47 5.82 37.30
N ALA A 130 45.50 5.48 36.54
CA ALA A 130 45.37 5.11 35.14
C ALA A 130 44.55 3.83 34.95
N ALA A 131 44.79 2.80 35.79
CA ALA A 131 44.01 1.56 35.80
C ALA A 131 42.54 1.80 36.19
N SER A 132 42.27 2.60 37.21
CA SER A 132 40.93 2.99 37.65
C SER A 132 40.19 3.77 36.57
N SER A 133 40.86 4.70 35.91
CA SER A 133 40.29 5.46 34.78
C SER A 133 39.97 4.56 33.57
N SER A 134 40.86 3.62 33.26
CA SER A 134 40.62 2.61 32.20
C SER A 134 39.44 1.70 32.56
N LEU A 135 39.38 1.24 33.82
CA LEU A 135 38.25 0.41 34.29
C LEU A 135 36.91 1.16 34.25
N THR A 136 36.89 2.42 34.66
CA THR A 136 35.70 3.28 34.59
C THR A 136 35.22 3.46 33.14
N THR A 137 36.14 3.62 32.20
CA THR A 137 35.84 3.73 30.77
C THR A 137 35.30 2.41 30.21
N GLN A 138 35.89 1.27 30.59
CA GLN A 138 35.41 -0.06 30.18
C GLN A 138 34.04 -0.38 30.78
N VAL A 139 33.80 -0.03 32.04
CA VAL A 139 32.50 -0.19 32.70
C VAL A 139 31.42 0.64 31.97
N ALA A 140 31.71 1.92 31.67
CA ALA A 140 30.80 2.78 30.94
C ALA A 140 30.50 2.25 29.52
N ALA A 141 31.53 1.72 28.84
CA ALA A 141 31.35 1.09 27.52
C ALA A 141 30.52 -0.20 27.60
N THR A 142 30.75 -1.02 28.64
CA THR A 142 29.98 -2.25 28.88
C THR A 142 28.52 -1.94 29.26
N GLU A 143 28.31 -0.92 30.13
CA GLU A 143 26.95 -0.44 30.44
C GLU A 143 26.20 0.07 29.22
N GLN A 144 26.85 0.82 28.33
CA GLN A 144 26.25 1.26 27.07
C GLN A 144 25.94 0.08 26.13
N ALA A 145 26.84 -0.91 26.05
CA ALA A 145 26.61 -2.13 25.27
C ALA A 145 25.47 -2.97 25.87
N THR A 146 25.41 -3.11 27.18
CA THR A 146 24.34 -3.85 27.89
C THR A 146 22.98 -3.12 27.78
N LYS A 147 22.98 -1.80 27.93
CA LYS A 147 21.77 -0.99 27.64
C LYS A 147 21.30 -1.16 26.20
N LYS A 148 22.18 -1.14 25.21
CA LYS A 148 21.85 -1.42 23.81
C LYS A 148 21.26 -2.82 23.62
N LEU A 149 21.75 -3.82 24.32
CA LEU A 149 21.24 -5.19 24.29
C LEU A 149 19.89 -5.33 25.02
N GLN A 150 19.68 -4.59 26.11
CA GLN A 150 18.41 -4.59 26.87
C GLN A 150 17.30 -3.76 26.19
N THR A 151 17.66 -2.79 25.36
CA THR A 151 16.76 -1.99 24.53
C THR A 151 16.71 -2.50 23.09
N ALA A 152 17.10 -3.76 22.82
CA ALA A 152 17.07 -4.33 21.49
C ALA A 152 15.61 -4.44 20.98
N ASP A 153 15.11 -3.35 20.43
CA ASP A 153 13.87 -3.30 19.64
C ASP A 153 14.04 -4.05 18.30
N THR A 154 15.22 -4.66 18.08
CA THR A 154 15.61 -5.30 16.83
C THR A 154 16.12 -6.72 17.08
N ILE A 155 15.75 -7.63 16.19
CA ILE A 155 16.26 -8.99 16.16
C ILE A 155 17.54 -9.01 15.33
N HIS A 156 18.66 -9.40 15.92
CA HIS A 156 19.94 -9.52 15.22
C HIS A 156 20.11 -10.94 14.67
N PHE A 157 20.37 -11.06 13.37
CA PHE A 157 20.63 -12.33 12.72
C PHE A 157 21.81 -12.18 11.72
N LYS A 158 22.95 -12.83 12.00
CA LYS A 158 24.14 -12.82 11.12
C LYS A 158 24.60 -11.42 10.68
N GLY A 159 24.56 -10.43 11.58
CA GLY A 159 24.94 -9.05 11.27
C GLY A 159 23.86 -8.20 10.60
N ILE A 160 22.66 -8.75 10.43
CA ILE A 160 21.48 -8.05 9.93
C ILE A 160 20.59 -7.71 11.12
N GLU A 161 20.08 -6.48 11.16
CA GLU A 161 19.03 -6.04 12.07
C GLU A 161 17.66 -6.29 11.43
N LEU A 162 16.79 -7.03 12.10
CA LEU A 162 15.41 -7.26 11.70
C LEU A 162 14.47 -6.45 12.60
N LYS A 163 13.66 -5.58 12.02
CA LYS A 163 12.70 -4.70 12.72
C LYS A 163 11.28 -5.09 12.31
N PRO A 164 10.59 -5.93 13.10
CA PRO A 164 9.18 -6.17 12.90
C PRO A 164 8.38 -4.90 13.18
N GLY A 165 7.35 -4.66 12.40
CA GLY A 165 6.48 -3.51 12.55
C GLY A 165 5.05 -3.79 12.11
N GLY A 166 4.24 -2.76 12.06
CA GLY A 166 2.84 -2.85 11.68
C GLY A 166 1.88 -2.44 12.79
N PHE A 167 0.61 -2.74 12.59
CA PHE A 167 -0.43 -2.44 13.57
C PHE A 167 -1.61 -3.39 13.44
N VAL A 168 -2.36 -3.55 14.52
CA VAL A 168 -3.68 -4.18 14.54
C VAL A 168 -4.72 -3.08 14.60
N ALA A 169 -5.76 -3.15 13.76
CA ALA A 169 -6.83 -2.17 13.66
C ALA A 169 -8.21 -2.81 13.85
N GLY A 170 -9.10 -2.10 14.54
CA GLY A 170 -10.54 -2.31 14.52
C GLY A 170 -11.18 -0.99 14.10
N GLU A 171 -11.91 -0.99 12.99
CA GLU A 171 -12.38 0.22 12.33
C GLU A 171 -13.83 0.11 11.92
N THR A 172 -14.51 1.24 11.88
CA THR A 172 -15.88 1.32 11.37
C THR A 172 -15.99 2.46 10.37
N VAL A 173 -16.89 2.32 9.42
CA VAL A 173 -17.35 3.39 8.54
C VAL A 173 -18.86 3.37 8.44
N SER A 174 -19.47 4.54 8.58
CA SER A 174 -20.88 4.79 8.28
C SER A 174 -20.96 5.76 7.11
N ARG A 175 -21.66 5.38 6.04
CA ARG A 175 -21.83 6.17 4.83
C ARG A 175 -23.30 6.49 4.59
N GLN A 176 -23.56 7.71 4.14
CA GLN A 176 -24.91 8.12 3.79
C GLN A 176 -25.46 7.32 2.59
N ARG A 177 -24.56 6.84 1.70
CA ARG A 177 -24.90 6.06 0.52
C ARG A 177 -24.16 4.74 0.50
N ALA A 178 -24.81 3.70 -0.01
CA ALA A 178 -24.23 2.37 -0.13
C ALA A 178 -23.28 2.31 -1.33
N THR A 179 -21.99 2.41 -1.06
CA THR A 179 -20.94 2.29 -2.08
C THR A 179 -20.54 0.85 -2.35
N GLY A 180 -20.92 -0.07 -1.46
CA GLY A 180 -20.45 -1.46 -1.46
C GLY A 180 -18.97 -1.61 -1.08
N GLY A 181 -18.35 -0.54 -0.59
CA GLY A 181 -16.97 -0.56 -0.09
C GLY A 181 -16.87 -1.03 1.35
N ASP A 182 -15.71 -1.56 1.73
CA ASP A 182 -15.35 -1.80 3.13
C ASP A 182 -14.88 -0.47 3.77
N VAL A 183 -13.81 -0.45 4.57
CA VAL A 183 -13.22 0.76 5.15
C VAL A 183 -12.48 1.65 4.13
N ASN A 184 -12.33 1.22 2.89
CA ASN A 184 -11.80 2.00 1.78
C ASN A 184 -12.93 2.55 0.92
N THR A 185 -12.88 3.83 0.59
CA THR A 185 -13.95 4.47 -0.19
C THR A 185 -13.70 4.39 -1.69
N PRO A 186 -14.61 3.76 -2.48
CA PRO A 186 -14.51 3.75 -3.94
C PRO A 186 -15.10 5.06 -4.52
N PHE A 187 -14.34 6.15 -4.50
CA PHE A 187 -14.79 7.51 -4.82
C PHE A 187 -15.47 7.64 -6.19
N SER A 188 -14.96 6.94 -7.21
CA SER A 188 -15.55 6.94 -8.56
C SER A 188 -16.89 6.20 -8.64
N SER A 189 -17.23 5.41 -7.62
CA SER A 189 -18.44 4.57 -7.54
C SER A 189 -19.50 5.11 -6.58
N ILE A 190 -19.33 6.30 -6.00
CA ILE A 190 -20.36 6.93 -5.16
C ILE A 190 -21.66 7.02 -5.98
N PRO A 191 -22.78 6.41 -5.53
CA PRO A 191 -24.00 6.33 -6.31
C PRO A 191 -24.74 7.67 -6.32
N PHE A 192 -25.44 7.94 -7.43
CA PHE A 192 -26.29 9.13 -7.54
C PHE A 192 -27.54 9.00 -6.66
N ALA A 193 -28.08 10.14 -6.23
CA ALA A 193 -29.13 10.20 -5.21
C ALA A 193 -30.42 9.43 -5.58
N GLY A 194 -30.75 9.35 -6.87
CA GLY A 194 -31.94 8.65 -7.35
C GLY A 194 -31.75 7.16 -7.59
N GLN A 195 -30.53 6.64 -7.51
CA GLN A 195 -30.26 5.22 -7.71
C GLN A 195 -30.57 4.40 -6.46
N THR A 196 -30.87 3.11 -6.59
CA THR A 196 -31.18 2.20 -5.47
C THR A 196 -30.09 2.24 -4.39
N ALA A 197 -28.80 2.16 -4.77
CA ALA A 197 -27.69 2.29 -3.83
C ALA A 197 -27.57 3.71 -3.23
N GLY A 198 -28.09 4.73 -3.93
CA GLY A 198 -28.06 6.13 -3.48
C GLY A 198 -29.10 6.47 -2.41
N VAL A 199 -30.15 5.67 -2.26
CA VAL A 199 -31.19 5.84 -1.20
C VAL A 199 -30.92 4.98 0.03
N LEU A 200 -29.91 4.10 -0.03
CA LEU A 200 -29.50 3.24 1.08
C LEU A 200 -28.27 3.83 1.77
N SER A 201 -28.23 3.77 3.09
CA SER A 201 -27.02 3.98 3.87
C SER A 201 -26.31 2.66 4.14
N GLU A 202 -25.02 2.72 4.47
CA GLU A 202 -24.28 1.52 4.86
C GLU A 202 -23.44 1.75 6.12
N PHE A 203 -23.23 0.66 6.85
CA PHE A 203 -22.32 0.59 7.98
C PHE A 203 -21.46 -0.66 7.85
N ASN A 204 -20.15 -0.48 7.93
CA ASN A 204 -19.19 -1.56 7.88
C ASN A 204 -18.23 -1.48 9.06
N ALA A 205 -17.87 -2.63 9.62
CA ALA A 205 -16.83 -2.78 10.62
C ALA A 205 -15.76 -3.75 10.09
N SER A 206 -14.49 -3.40 10.23
CA SER A 206 -13.43 -4.15 9.59
C SER A 206 -12.11 -4.08 10.36
N GLY A 207 -11.34 -5.17 10.28
CA GLY A 207 -9.94 -5.22 10.72
C GLY A 207 -8.95 -5.28 9.55
N ARG A 208 -9.42 -5.12 8.31
CA ARG A 208 -8.62 -5.35 7.09
C ARG A 208 -7.44 -4.39 6.92
N GLN A 209 -7.44 -3.23 7.56
CA GLN A 209 -6.28 -2.34 7.55
C GLN A 209 -5.12 -2.83 8.42
N SER A 210 -5.38 -3.83 9.31
CA SER A 210 -4.31 -4.43 10.10
C SER A 210 -3.13 -4.81 9.21
N ARG A 211 -1.93 -4.45 9.66
CA ARG A 211 -0.73 -4.47 8.83
C ARG A 211 0.41 -5.17 9.53
N ILE A 212 1.20 -5.88 8.76
CA ILE A 212 2.45 -6.52 9.21
C ILE A 212 3.57 -6.00 8.31
N SER A 213 4.69 -5.61 8.89
CA SER A 213 5.88 -5.24 8.14
C SER A 213 7.15 -5.82 8.76
N LEU A 214 8.17 -5.96 7.95
CA LEU A 214 9.51 -6.38 8.36
C LEU A 214 10.54 -5.57 7.58
N LEU A 215 11.39 -4.86 8.29
CA LEU A 215 12.58 -4.20 7.75
C LEU A 215 13.82 -5.02 8.15
N ALA A 216 14.61 -5.41 7.17
CA ALA A 216 15.94 -6.00 7.35
C ALA A 216 16.99 -4.97 6.95
N GLU A 217 17.96 -4.68 7.83
CA GLU A 217 19.03 -3.73 7.55
C GLU A 217 20.39 -4.36 7.84
N GLY A 218 21.33 -4.24 6.88
CA GLY A 218 22.69 -4.70 6.99
C GLY A 218 23.69 -3.61 6.61
N LYS A 219 24.64 -3.30 7.48
CA LYS A 219 25.70 -2.31 7.22
C LYS A 219 26.88 -2.96 6.53
N LEU A 220 27.37 -2.31 5.47
CA LEU A 220 28.56 -2.67 4.72
C LEU A 220 29.56 -1.51 4.75
N PRO A 221 30.85 -1.76 4.49
CA PRO A 221 31.85 -0.68 4.39
C PRO A 221 31.49 0.39 3.35
N THR A 222 30.79 0.02 2.29
CA THR A 222 30.44 0.87 1.15
C THR A 222 29.04 1.48 1.24
N GLY A 223 28.21 1.06 2.22
CA GLY A 223 26.85 1.54 2.35
C GLY A 223 25.97 0.67 3.24
N THR A 224 24.66 0.85 3.13
CA THR A 224 23.66 0.09 3.89
C THR A 224 22.72 -0.63 2.92
N MET A 225 22.54 -1.93 3.13
CA MET A 225 21.52 -2.72 2.45
C MET A 225 20.26 -2.79 3.29
N ARG A 226 19.11 -2.65 2.64
CA ARG A 226 17.79 -2.81 3.28
C ARG A 226 16.90 -3.71 2.44
N GLY A 227 16.12 -4.55 3.12
CA GLY A 227 15.00 -5.27 2.56
C GLY A 227 13.75 -4.91 3.35
N TYR A 228 12.65 -4.60 2.69
CA TYR A 228 11.38 -4.27 3.34
C TYR A 228 10.24 -5.07 2.75
N TRP A 229 9.41 -5.59 3.61
CA TRP A 229 8.17 -6.24 3.24
C TRP A 229 7.02 -5.74 4.11
N GLU A 230 5.87 -5.47 3.48
CA GLU A 230 4.67 -4.99 4.14
C GLU A 230 3.43 -5.63 3.50
N ALA A 231 2.49 -6.07 4.34
CA ALA A 231 1.21 -6.62 3.91
C ALA A 231 0.05 -6.18 4.79
N ASP A 232 -1.15 -6.14 4.22
CA ASP A 232 -2.43 -5.93 4.91
C ASP A 232 -3.49 -6.95 4.41
N PHE A 233 -4.73 -6.80 4.87
CA PHE A 233 -5.84 -7.68 4.50
C PHE A 233 -6.89 -6.99 3.61
N LEU A 234 -6.57 -5.86 2.99
CA LEU A 234 -7.45 -5.15 2.05
C LEU A 234 -7.43 -5.80 0.65
N SER A 235 -7.41 -7.11 0.60
CA SER A 235 -7.47 -7.91 -0.62
C SER A 235 -8.91 -8.21 -1.00
N ALA A 236 -9.19 -8.22 -2.31
CA ALA A 236 -10.45 -8.67 -2.91
C ALA A 236 -10.41 -10.14 -3.34
N GLY A 237 -9.49 -10.95 -2.81
CA GLY A 237 -9.39 -12.37 -3.13
C GLY A 237 -10.69 -13.13 -2.89
N THR A 238 -10.95 -14.17 -3.69
CA THR A 238 -12.21 -14.93 -3.69
C THR A 238 -12.55 -15.57 -2.34
N THR A 239 -11.55 -15.87 -1.51
CA THR A 239 -11.73 -16.39 -0.15
C THR A 239 -12.00 -15.30 0.89
N SER A 240 -11.85 -14.02 0.52
CA SER A 240 -12.06 -12.90 1.44
C SER A 240 -13.55 -12.62 1.60
N ASN A 241 -14.06 -12.70 2.82
CA ASN A 241 -15.49 -12.48 3.12
C ASN A 241 -15.68 -11.91 4.53
N ASN A 242 -16.87 -11.35 4.78
CA ASN A 242 -17.33 -10.83 6.07
C ASN A 242 -18.44 -11.72 6.65
N ASN A 243 -18.46 -13.01 6.34
CA ASN A 243 -19.41 -13.95 6.88
C ASN A 243 -19.09 -14.21 8.37
N GLN A 244 -19.46 -15.35 8.87
CA GLN A 244 -19.40 -15.67 10.29
C GLN A 244 -18.01 -15.52 10.93
N SER A 245 -16.91 -15.78 10.20
CA SER A 245 -15.53 -15.73 10.71
C SER A 245 -14.67 -14.61 10.13
N ASN A 246 -15.23 -13.72 9.29
CA ASN A 246 -14.50 -12.62 8.65
C ASN A 246 -13.15 -13.07 8.06
N SER A 247 -13.18 -14.01 7.14
CA SER A 247 -11.99 -14.54 6.48
C SER A 247 -11.41 -13.52 5.50
N TYR A 248 -10.16 -13.07 5.73
CA TYR A 248 -9.50 -12.05 4.92
C TYR A 248 -8.25 -12.62 4.24
N THR A 249 -8.05 -12.25 2.98
CA THR A 249 -6.87 -12.61 2.20
C THR A 249 -5.77 -11.58 2.38
N LEU A 250 -4.53 -12.04 2.61
CA LEU A 250 -3.35 -11.18 2.75
C LEU A 250 -3.00 -10.54 1.39
N ARG A 251 -2.71 -9.23 1.39
CA ARG A 251 -2.28 -8.45 0.24
C ARG A 251 -0.87 -7.91 0.47
N GLN A 252 0.07 -8.19 -0.44
CA GLN A 252 1.37 -7.52 -0.44
C GLN A 252 1.17 -6.03 -0.78
N ARG A 253 1.68 -5.15 0.08
CA ARG A 253 1.66 -3.70 -0.13
C ARG A 253 2.97 -3.22 -0.72
N GLN A 254 4.06 -3.57 -0.07
CA GLN A 254 5.42 -3.26 -0.50
C GLN A 254 6.32 -4.47 -0.32
N ALA A 255 7.26 -4.65 -1.23
CA ALA A 255 8.33 -5.64 -1.17
C ALA A 255 9.49 -5.14 -2.01
N TRP A 256 10.52 -4.57 -1.37
CA TRP A 256 11.64 -3.98 -2.09
C TRP A 256 12.97 -4.24 -1.39
N ALA A 257 14.03 -4.20 -2.19
CA ALA A 257 15.42 -4.21 -1.74
C ALA A 257 16.11 -2.89 -2.14
N GLN A 258 16.95 -2.38 -1.26
CA GLN A 258 17.61 -1.09 -1.41
C GLN A 258 19.08 -1.18 -1.06
N PHE A 259 19.92 -0.47 -1.80
CA PHE A 259 21.31 -0.24 -1.46
C PHE A 259 21.60 1.26 -1.42
N GLU A 260 21.83 1.78 -0.22
CA GLU A 260 22.22 3.16 0.02
C GLU A 260 23.73 3.23 0.18
N MET A 261 24.41 3.86 -0.77
CA MET A 261 25.87 3.99 -0.82
C MET A 261 26.35 5.20 -0.01
N ASN A 262 27.54 5.10 0.57
CA ASN A 262 28.16 6.20 1.33
C ASN A 262 28.39 7.47 0.50
N ASN A 263 28.47 7.34 -0.84
CA ASN A 263 28.62 8.46 -1.76
C ASN A 263 27.30 9.17 -2.11
N GLY A 264 26.17 8.80 -1.47
CA GLY A 264 24.87 9.42 -1.61
C GLY A 264 23.99 8.86 -2.73
N TRP A 265 24.39 7.79 -3.43
CA TRP A 265 23.50 7.04 -4.31
C TRP A 265 22.62 6.09 -3.49
N ASN A 266 21.37 5.98 -3.90
CA ASN A 266 20.40 5.03 -3.37
C ASN A 266 19.73 4.32 -4.56
N LEU A 267 19.88 3.01 -4.62
CA LEU A 267 19.28 2.16 -5.65
C LEU A 267 18.24 1.27 -4.99
N THR A 268 17.03 1.27 -5.51
CA THR A 268 15.92 0.46 -4.98
C THR A 268 15.23 -0.28 -6.10
N GLY A 269 14.91 -1.55 -5.88
CA GLY A 269 14.11 -2.38 -6.79
C GLY A 269 13.05 -3.17 -6.04
N GLY A 270 11.86 -3.29 -6.63
CA GLY A 270 10.72 -4.02 -6.08
C GLY A 270 9.42 -3.23 -6.11
N GLN A 271 8.42 -3.71 -5.39
CA GLN A 271 7.13 -3.02 -5.24
C GLN A 271 7.21 -1.98 -4.12
N MET A 272 6.99 -0.72 -4.45
CA MET A 272 7.11 0.42 -3.53
C MET A 272 6.15 1.54 -3.93
N TRP A 273 6.00 2.55 -3.08
CA TRP A 273 5.31 3.78 -3.48
C TRP A 273 5.99 4.40 -4.71
N SER A 274 5.19 4.89 -5.64
CA SER A 274 5.69 5.60 -6.83
C SER A 274 6.59 6.77 -6.45
N LEU A 275 7.62 7.04 -7.25
CA LEU A 275 8.44 8.24 -7.08
C LEU A 275 7.63 9.54 -7.25
N ALA A 276 6.46 9.49 -7.90
CA ALA A 276 5.55 10.64 -8.02
C ALA A 276 4.89 11.03 -6.69
N THR A 277 4.76 10.09 -5.72
CA THR A 277 4.17 10.36 -4.39
C THR A 277 4.94 11.45 -3.66
N GLU A 278 4.24 12.30 -2.89
CA GLU A 278 4.84 13.31 -2.01
C GLU A 278 5.69 12.69 -0.90
N TYR A 279 6.81 13.33 -0.56
CA TYR A 279 7.70 12.93 0.54
C TYR A 279 7.70 13.97 1.66
N ARG A 280 7.92 13.51 2.90
CA ARG A 280 8.10 14.39 4.07
C ARG A 280 9.50 15.00 4.10
N HIS A 281 10.49 14.25 3.65
CA HIS A 281 11.90 14.66 3.55
C HIS A 281 12.66 13.76 2.59
N GLY A 282 13.64 14.31 1.92
CA GLY A 282 14.47 13.57 0.97
C GLY A 282 13.64 12.87 -0.12
N LEU A 283 14.16 11.73 -0.63
CA LEU A 283 13.45 10.84 -1.57
C LEU A 283 13.70 9.36 -1.20
N SER A 284 13.81 9.06 0.09
CA SER A 284 14.03 7.68 0.58
C SER A 284 12.70 6.95 0.74
N ASN A 285 12.71 5.65 0.49
CA ASN A 285 11.56 4.80 0.76
C ASN A 285 11.15 4.87 2.25
N ASN A 286 9.87 4.77 2.51
CA ASN A 286 9.23 4.95 3.83
C ASN A 286 9.28 6.39 4.39
N ALA A 287 9.67 7.38 3.57
CA ALA A 287 9.57 8.80 3.89
C ALA A 287 8.40 9.50 3.17
N GLU A 288 7.55 8.75 2.51
CA GLU A 288 6.38 9.26 1.79
C GLU A 288 5.40 9.94 2.75
N ALA A 289 4.81 11.04 2.30
CA ALA A 289 3.87 11.84 3.06
C ALA A 289 2.43 11.28 2.94
N THR A 290 2.23 10.04 3.36
CA THR A 290 0.90 9.42 3.35
C THR A 290 -0.04 10.16 4.32
N PRO A 291 -1.29 10.48 3.90
CA PRO A 291 -2.26 11.13 4.77
C PRO A 291 -2.55 10.35 6.05
N LEU A 292 -2.85 11.08 7.13
CA LEU A 292 -3.18 10.51 8.45
C LEU A 292 -4.61 9.96 8.53
N THR A 293 -5.32 9.87 7.42
CA THR A 293 -6.72 9.46 7.35
C THR A 293 -6.95 8.05 7.87
N ILE A 294 -8.15 7.80 8.39
CA ILE A 294 -8.64 6.47 8.75
C ILE A 294 -9.03 5.71 7.48
N ASP A 295 -9.63 6.41 6.49
CA ASP A 295 -9.94 5.79 5.20
C ASP A 295 -8.70 5.17 4.56
N ALA A 296 -8.78 3.89 4.25
CA ALA A 296 -7.68 3.12 3.65
C ALA A 296 -7.32 3.56 2.23
N GLN A 297 -8.22 4.26 1.55
CA GLN A 297 -8.01 4.86 0.24
C GLN A 297 -7.36 6.25 0.35
N TYR A 298 -7.15 6.73 1.56
CA TYR A 298 -6.61 8.05 1.91
C TYR A 298 -7.57 9.19 1.57
N ASN A 299 -7.25 10.01 0.58
CA ASN A 299 -8.04 11.17 0.22
C ASN A 299 -7.99 11.41 -1.30
N VAL A 300 -9.06 11.95 -1.86
CA VAL A 300 -9.12 12.38 -3.27
C VAL A 300 -7.98 13.37 -3.54
N GLY A 301 -7.30 13.20 -4.65
CA GLY A 301 -6.17 14.04 -5.06
C GLY A 301 -4.81 13.58 -4.55
N PHE A 302 -4.74 12.54 -3.71
CA PHE A 302 -3.49 11.93 -3.31
C PHE A 302 -2.95 11.02 -4.43
N THR A 303 -1.63 11.02 -4.65
CA THR A 303 -1.00 10.05 -5.57
C THR A 303 -0.90 8.68 -4.90
N TRP A 304 -1.93 7.86 -5.15
CA TRP A 304 -2.12 6.56 -4.53
C TRP A 304 -1.60 5.45 -5.44
N GLU A 305 -0.29 5.26 -5.49
CA GLU A 305 0.29 4.19 -6.30
C GLU A 305 1.46 3.49 -5.64
N ARG A 306 1.41 2.16 -5.67
CA ARG A 306 2.50 1.26 -5.32
C ARG A 306 2.70 0.28 -6.45
N GLN A 307 3.84 0.36 -7.11
CA GLN A 307 4.12 -0.42 -8.31
C GLN A 307 5.48 -1.08 -8.22
N TYR A 308 5.66 -2.14 -9.01
CA TYR A 308 6.97 -2.70 -9.25
C TYR A 308 7.80 -1.71 -10.06
N GLY A 309 9.08 -1.59 -9.72
CA GLY A 309 9.96 -0.71 -10.45
C GLY A 309 11.40 -0.76 -9.97
N PHE A 310 12.20 0.03 -10.64
CA PHE A 310 13.58 0.31 -10.26
C PHE A 310 13.76 1.81 -10.13
N ARG A 311 14.42 2.23 -9.05
CA ARG A 311 14.63 3.64 -8.72
C ARG A 311 16.11 3.88 -8.40
N ALA A 312 16.63 4.99 -8.92
CA ALA A 312 17.92 5.53 -8.56
C ALA A 312 17.74 6.95 -8.04
N VAL A 313 18.25 7.23 -6.85
CA VAL A 313 18.22 8.56 -6.24
C VAL A 313 19.65 8.96 -5.89
N LYS A 314 20.01 10.20 -6.20
CA LYS A 314 21.28 10.80 -5.81
C LYS A 314 21.02 11.95 -4.84
N LYS A 315 21.64 11.88 -3.68
CA LYS A 315 21.68 12.95 -2.68
C LYS A 315 22.90 13.84 -2.91
N PHE A 316 22.71 15.15 -2.98
CA PHE A 316 23.74 16.17 -3.09
C PHE A 316 23.77 17.01 -1.81
N GLY A 317 24.80 16.81 -1.01
CA GLY A 317 24.86 17.40 0.33
C GLY A 317 23.70 16.93 1.21
N ASN A 318 23.09 17.86 1.96
CA ASN A 318 21.98 17.54 2.87
C ASN A 318 20.63 18.17 2.46
N LYS A 319 20.58 18.84 1.30
CA LYS A 319 19.43 19.66 0.94
C LYS A 319 18.84 19.38 -0.44
N PHE A 320 19.54 18.66 -1.30
CA PHE A 320 19.07 18.43 -2.66
C PHE A 320 19.15 16.97 -3.05
N TRP A 321 18.10 16.47 -3.69
CA TRP A 321 18.00 15.12 -4.23
C TRP A 321 17.53 15.16 -5.68
N LEU A 322 18.06 14.25 -6.49
CA LEU A 322 17.60 13.98 -7.83
C LEU A 322 17.30 12.48 -7.94
N GLY A 323 16.11 12.13 -8.39
CA GLY A 323 15.66 10.76 -8.54
C GLY A 323 15.11 10.48 -9.92
N GLY A 324 15.34 9.26 -10.41
CA GLY A 324 14.71 8.69 -11.58
C GLY A 324 14.16 7.31 -11.28
N ALA A 325 13.02 6.97 -11.85
CA ALA A 325 12.38 5.68 -11.70
C ALA A 325 11.85 5.15 -13.04
N VAL A 326 11.90 3.82 -13.16
CA VAL A 326 11.21 3.06 -14.20
C VAL A 326 10.21 2.20 -13.46
N GLU A 327 8.91 2.45 -13.68
CA GLU A 327 7.84 1.83 -12.92
C GLU A 327 6.90 1.04 -13.82
N GLU A 328 6.27 -0.01 -13.28
CA GLU A 328 5.29 -0.81 -14.00
C GLU A 328 4.15 0.07 -14.51
N ALA A 329 4.00 0.09 -15.83
CA ALA A 329 2.93 0.80 -16.47
C ALA A 329 1.65 -0.04 -16.48
N GLN A 330 0.53 0.55 -16.07
CA GLN A 330 -0.77 -0.07 -16.17
C GLN A 330 -1.83 0.98 -16.45
N THR A 331 -2.65 0.76 -17.45
CA THR A 331 -3.84 1.56 -17.72
C THR A 331 -5.02 0.84 -17.10
N LEU A 332 -5.67 1.47 -16.13
CA LEU A 332 -6.74 0.85 -15.38
C LEU A 332 -8.09 0.93 -16.11
N ASN A 333 -8.31 2.02 -16.85
CA ASN A 333 -9.61 2.32 -17.38
C ASN A 333 -9.51 3.18 -18.65
N ILE A 334 -10.25 2.77 -19.68
CA ILE A 334 -10.56 3.59 -20.85
C ILE A 334 -12.01 4.06 -20.67
N GLY A 335 -12.19 5.37 -20.52
CA GLY A 335 -13.48 5.95 -20.23
C GLY A 335 -14.25 6.33 -21.48
N GLY A 336 -15.57 6.51 -21.28
CA GLY A 336 -16.47 7.00 -22.31
C GLY A 336 -17.46 5.95 -22.83
N HIS A 337 -18.27 6.38 -23.80
CA HIS A 337 -19.36 5.59 -24.35
C HIS A 337 -19.26 5.52 -25.87
N ASN A 338 -19.96 4.55 -26.45
CA ASN A 338 -19.98 4.28 -27.89
C ASN A 338 -18.58 4.12 -28.49
N LEU A 339 -17.68 3.47 -27.71
CA LEU A 339 -16.32 3.21 -28.16
C LEU A 339 -16.33 2.22 -29.32
N PRO A 340 -15.50 2.41 -30.35
CA PRO A 340 -15.27 1.42 -31.40
C PRO A 340 -14.68 0.13 -30.80
N THR A 341 -14.67 -0.94 -31.61
CA THR A 341 -14.10 -2.21 -31.17
C THR A 341 -12.58 -2.07 -31.04
N ILE A 342 -12.14 -2.09 -29.82
CA ILE A 342 -10.74 -2.08 -29.39
C ILE A 342 -10.50 -3.39 -28.67
N ALA A 343 -9.37 -4.07 -28.92
CA ALA A 343 -8.96 -5.20 -28.12
C ALA A 343 -8.36 -4.68 -26.81
N PHE A 344 -9.21 -4.47 -25.86
CA PHE A 344 -8.77 -4.31 -24.48
C PHE A 344 -8.42 -5.71 -23.94
N GLN A 345 -7.32 -6.08 -23.88
CA GLN A 345 -6.42 -6.62 -22.97
C GLN A 345 -6.88 -7.49 -21.86
N GLU A 346 -8.10 -7.91 -21.71
CA GLU A 346 -8.40 -9.02 -20.87
C GLU A 346 -7.80 -10.25 -21.54
N VAL A 347 -6.62 -10.61 -21.08
CA VAL A 347 -6.14 -11.94 -21.34
C VAL A 347 -7.13 -12.82 -20.64
N GLY A 348 -8.00 -13.41 -21.39
CA GLY A 348 -8.90 -14.42 -20.88
C GLY A 348 -8.14 -15.46 -20.07
N THR A 349 -8.84 -16.43 -19.57
CA THR A 349 -8.38 -17.60 -18.85
C THR A 349 -7.22 -18.31 -19.55
N GLY A 350 -6.03 -17.90 -19.37
CA GLY A 350 -4.88 -18.52 -20.05
C GLY A 350 -3.65 -17.64 -20.05
N GLY A 351 -3.74 -16.50 -19.41
CA GLY A 351 -2.69 -15.50 -19.38
C GLY A 351 -1.41 -15.91 -18.67
N GLY A 352 -1.34 -17.08 -18.12
CA GLY A 352 -0.13 -17.61 -17.56
C GLY A 352 -0.33 -18.50 -16.35
N LEU A 353 0.65 -19.33 -16.08
CA LEU A 353 0.62 -20.32 -15.00
C LEU A 353 0.41 -19.67 -13.61
N TYR A 354 0.98 -18.48 -13.41
CA TYR A 354 0.98 -17.81 -12.10
C TYR A 354 0.03 -16.60 -12.03
N ASN A 355 -0.63 -16.24 -13.13
CA ASN A 355 -1.54 -15.10 -13.16
C ASN A 355 -2.70 -15.33 -14.13
N PRO A 356 -3.65 -16.23 -13.79
CA PRO A 356 -4.75 -16.59 -14.69
C PRO A 356 -5.74 -15.45 -14.96
N THR A 357 -5.69 -14.38 -14.15
CA THR A 357 -6.54 -13.17 -14.30
C THR A 357 -5.76 -11.98 -14.83
N ALA A 358 -4.53 -12.17 -15.30
CA ALA A 358 -3.74 -11.07 -15.85
C ALA A 358 -4.37 -10.50 -17.11
N ASN A 359 -4.31 -9.21 -17.23
CA ASN A 359 -4.67 -8.49 -18.44
C ASN A 359 -3.41 -8.23 -19.28
N TYR A 360 -3.52 -8.17 -20.61
CA TYR A 360 -2.46 -7.60 -21.44
C TYR A 360 -2.30 -6.12 -21.08
N SER A 361 -1.09 -5.63 -21.07
CA SER A 361 -0.86 -4.23 -20.80
C SER A 361 -1.25 -3.34 -21.98
N PHE A 362 -2.04 -2.32 -21.75
CA PHE A 362 -2.22 -1.19 -22.67
C PHE A 362 -0.95 -0.40 -22.88
N ASN A 363 0.07 -0.70 -22.10
CA ASN A 363 1.31 0.01 -22.13
C ASN A 363 2.34 -0.84 -22.90
N TYR A 364 3.09 -0.24 -23.81
CA TYR A 364 4.15 -0.92 -24.55
C TYR A 364 5.54 -0.68 -23.96
N ALA A 365 5.65 0.23 -22.99
CA ALA A 365 6.86 0.54 -22.25
C ALA A 365 6.50 0.90 -20.80
N PRO A 366 7.44 0.79 -19.85
CA PRO A 366 7.23 1.21 -18.47
C PRO A 366 7.01 2.72 -18.37
N ASP A 367 6.35 3.17 -17.29
CA ASP A 367 6.26 4.58 -16.96
C ASP A 367 7.64 5.09 -16.48
N LEU A 368 8.02 6.29 -16.93
CA LEU A 368 9.27 6.94 -16.55
C LEU A 368 8.98 8.13 -15.64
N ILE A 369 9.65 8.21 -14.50
CA ILE A 369 9.49 9.31 -13.57
C ILE A 369 10.83 9.93 -13.27
N ALA A 370 10.89 11.26 -13.32
CA ALA A 370 12.00 12.05 -12.84
C ALA A 370 11.52 13.03 -11.77
N LYS A 371 12.27 13.15 -10.67
CA LYS A 371 11.92 14.03 -9.55
C LYS A 371 13.15 14.72 -9.00
N ALA A 372 13.04 16.02 -8.73
CA ALA A 372 13.99 16.78 -7.95
C ALA A 372 13.34 17.23 -6.64
N ALA A 373 14.08 17.17 -5.55
CA ALA A 373 13.62 17.61 -4.22
C ALA A 373 14.64 18.53 -3.58
N TYR A 374 14.13 19.57 -2.91
CA TYR A 374 14.93 20.54 -2.18
C TYR A 374 14.37 20.73 -0.78
N GLU A 375 15.25 20.65 0.22
CA GLU A 375 14.91 20.76 1.63
C GLU A 375 15.50 22.03 2.24
N THR A 376 14.66 22.75 2.94
CA THR A 376 15.01 23.92 3.73
C THR A 376 14.85 23.60 5.23
N ASN A 377 15.21 24.52 6.10
CA ASN A 377 14.99 24.34 7.54
C ASN A 377 13.50 24.34 7.94
N TRP A 378 12.63 24.85 7.06
CA TRP A 378 11.19 25.06 7.31
C TRP A 378 10.28 24.32 6.33
N GLY A 379 10.84 23.64 5.31
CA GLY A 379 10.00 22.96 4.35
C GLY A 379 10.75 22.06 3.38
N HIS A 380 10.00 21.20 2.70
CA HIS A 380 10.40 20.27 1.67
C HIS A 380 9.62 20.57 0.39
N PHE A 381 10.32 20.66 -0.74
CA PHE A 381 9.77 21.06 -2.04
C PHE A 381 10.20 20.08 -3.10
N GLU A 382 9.27 19.68 -3.96
CA GLU A 382 9.53 18.73 -5.03
C GLU A 382 8.95 19.21 -6.36
N VAL A 383 9.61 18.86 -7.45
CA VAL A 383 9.10 18.96 -8.81
C VAL A 383 9.34 17.63 -9.51
N PHE A 384 8.36 17.14 -10.27
CA PHE A 384 8.48 15.86 -10.95
C PHE A 384 7.74 15.84 -12.28
N GLY A 385 8.18 14.91 -13.13
CA GLY A 385 7.54 14.60 -14.40
C GLY A 385 7.31 13.11 -14.53
N VAL A 386 6.22 12.76 -15.23
CA VAL A 386 5.82 11.39 -15.55
C VAL A 386 5.68 11.27 -17.05
N GLY A 387 6.33 10.28 -17.66
CA GLY A 387 6.14 9.89 -19.06
C GLY A 387 5.45 8.53 -19.12
N ARG A 388 4.44 8.39 -19.98
CA ARG A 388 3.62 7.19 -20.12
C ARG A 388 3.47 6.78 -21.58
N PHE A 389 3.35 5.48 -21.84
CA PHE A 389 3.40 4.89 -23.18
C PHE A 389 2.26 3.92 -23.36
N PHE A 390 1.30 4.25 -24.21
CA PHE A 390 0.06 3.51 -24.40
C PHE A 390 0.02 2.81 -25.75
N ARG A 391 -0.67 1.69 -25.83
CA ARG A 391 -1.01 1.01 -27.07
C ARG A 391 -2.35 0.30 -26.94
N ASP A 392 -3.01 0.12 -28.07
CA ASP A 392 -4.13 -0.80 -28.19
C ASP A 392 -4.11 -1.55 -29.53
N ARG A 393 -5.05 -2.43 -29.70
CA ARG A 393 -5.30 -3.14 -30.95
C ARG A 393 -6.69 -2.79 -31.44
N VAL A 394 -6.77 -2.19 -32.62
CA VAL A 394 -8.01 -1.67 -33.20
C VAL A 394 -8.51 -2.61 -34.30
N TYR A 395 -9.81 -2.82 -34.34
CA TYR A 395 -10.51 -3.61 -35.35
C TYR A 395 -11.51 -2.75 -36.10
N PRO A 396 -11.13 -2.09 -37.21
CA PRO A 396 -12.03 -1.18 -37.96
C PRO A 396 -13.28 -1.86 -38.49
N ASN A 397 -13.18 -3.16 -38.79
CA ASN A 397 -14.31 -3.99 -39.24
C ASN A 397 -14.92 -4.83 -38.09
N GLY A 398 -14.69 -4.44 -36.85
CA GLY A 398 -15.37 -5.01 -35.70
C GLY A 398 -16.82 -4.57 -35.56
N PRO A 399 -17.52 -5.03 -34.50
CA PRO A 399 -18.88 -4.59 -34.23
C PRO A 399 -18.99 -3.05 -34.11
N ALA A 400 -19.97 -2.47 -34.71
CA ALA A 400 -20.21 -1.03 -34.62
C ALA A 400 -20.70 -0.61 -33.21
N PRO A 401 -20.56 0.68 -32.84
CA PRO A 401 -21.14 1.21 -31.61
C PRO A 401 -22.65 1.01 -31.53
N ALA A 402 -23.19 0.99 -30.31
CA ALA A 402 -24.64 0.88 -30.10
C ALA A 402 -25.41 2.00 -30.84
N GLY A 403 -26.50 1.63 -31.50
CA GLY A 403 -27.32 2.54 -32.30
C GLY A 403 -26.86 2.71 -33.75
N ALA A 404 -25.69 2.20 -34.14
CA ALA A 404 -25.24 2.17 -35.54
C ALA A 404 -25.60 0.85 -36.23
N THR A 405 -25.63 0.89 -37.58
CA THR A 405 -25.82 -0.33 -38.37
C THR A 405 -24.63 -1.25 -38.22
N GLN A 406 -24.88 -2.47 -37.77
CA GLN A 406 -23.83 -3.48 -37.58
C GLN A 406 -23.29 -3.99 -38.92
N PRO A 407 -22.00 -4.29 -39.05
CA PRO A 407 -21.47 -5.02 -40.20
C PRO A 407 -22.13 -6.39 -40.33
N VAL A 408 -22.39 -6.82 -41.58
CA VAL A 408 -22.98 -8.14 -41.85
C VAL A 408 -22.10 -9.29 -41.33
N SER A 409 -20.81 -9.08 -41.40
CA SER A 409 -19.81 -10.06 -40.92
C SER A 409 -18.62 -9.31 -40.31
N PRO A 410 -18.66 -9.00 -39.01
CA PRO A 410 -17.50 -8.42 -38.31
C PRO A 410 -16.26 -9.28 -38.51
N SER A 411 -15.12 -8.67 -38.77
CA SER A 411 -13.85 -9.38 -39.03
C SER A 411 -12.64 -8.62 -38.51
N ALA A 412 -11.52 -9.34 -38.39
CA ALA A 412 -10.24 -8.74 -38.04
C ALA A 412 -9.46 -8.14 -39.24
N LEU A 413 -10.09 -8.09 -40.43
CA LEU A 413 -9.48 -7.51 -41.63
C LEU A 413 -9.21 -6.03 -41.40
N GLY A 414 -7.96 -5.60 -41.70
CA GLY A 414 -7.55 -4.21 -41.52
C GLY A 414 -7.19 -3.86 -40.06
N ALA A 415 -7.15 -4.82 -39.14
CA ALA A 415 -6.76 -4.56 -37.77
C ALA A 415 -5.34 -4.00 -37.66
N PHE A 416 -5.15 -2.96 -36.88
CA PHE A 416 -3.86 -2.30 -36.66
C PHE A 416 -3.57 -2.08 -35.18
N THR A 417 -2.31 -1.80 -34.85
CA THR A 417 -1.91 -1.44 -33.50
C THR A 417 -1.65 0.07 -33.46
N ASP A 418 -2.39 0.76 -32.58
CA ASP A 418 -2.17 2.17 -32.30
C ASP A 418 -1.18 2.33 -31.14
N LYS A 419 -0.40 3.42 -31.14
CA LYS A 419 0.52 3.81 -30.06
C LYS A 419 0.39 5.31 -29.83
N THR A 420 0.28 5.69 -28.58
CA THR A 420 0.24 7.10 -28.18
C THR A 420 1.05 7.31 -26.90
N GLU A 421 1.58 8.52 -26.73
CA GLU A 421 2.42 8.88 -25.60
C GLU A 421 1.75 9.98 -24.80
N GLY A 422 1.85 9.86 -23.48
CA GLY A 422 1.28 10.78 -22.53
C GLY A 422 2.23 11.09 -21.39
N GLY A 423 1.72 11.79 -20.43
CA GLY A 423 2.47 12.12 -19.22
C GLY A 423 2.02 13.42 -18.60
N GLY A 424 2.69 13.82 -17.54
CA GLY A 424 2.34 14.98 -16.77
C GLY A 424 3.50 15.54 -15.97
N ALA A 425 3.25 16.69 -15.36
CA ALA A 425 4.18 17.32 -14.44
C ALA A 425 3.45 17.66 -13.14
N GLY A 426 4.18 17.60 -12.04
CA GLY A 426 3.64 17.88 -10.72
C GLY A 426 4.63 18.61 -9.82
N VAL A 427 4.06 19.18 -8.77
CA VAL A 427 4.81 19.85 -7.70
C VAL A 427 4.24 19.43 -6.36
N ASN A 428 5.12 19.25 -5.38
CA ASN A 428 4.78 19.00 -3.99
C ASN A 428 5.48 20.03 -3.12
N ALA A 429 4.81 20.52 -2.10
CA ALA A 429 5.38 21.43 -1.12
C ALA A 429 4.85 21.07 0.27
N ARG A 430 5.73 20.95 1.24
CA ARG A 430 5.38 20.77 2.64
C ARG A 430 6.15 21.75 3.51
N VAL A 431 5.43 22.51 4.31
CA VAL A 431 5.97 23.56 5.16
C VAL A 431 5.69 23.21 6.62
N ALA A 432 6.71 23.23 7.45
CA ALA A 432 6.61 22.98 8.89
C ALA A 432 6.72 24.30 9.66
N LEU A 433 5.68 24.65 10.40
CA LEU A 433 5.53 25.86 11.17
C LEU A 433 5.56 25.57 12.68
N PHE A 434 5.75 26.60 13.49
CA PHE A 434 5.73 26.54 14.96
C PHE A 434 6.58 25.40 15.53
N SER A 435 7.86 25.36 15.18
CA SER A 435 8.79 24.29 15.57
C SER A 435 8.33 22.89 15.14
N LYS A 436 7.73 22.81 13.94
CA LYS A 436 7.22 21.58 13.31
C LYS A 436 5.99 20.97 14.01
N THR A 437 5.25 21.75 14.79
CA THR A 437 3.97 21.28 15.35
C THR A 437 2.82 21.38 14.36
N LEU A 438 2.92 22.25 13.35
CA LEU A 438 1.93 22.38 12.27
C LEU A 438 2.64 22.17 10.94
N GLU A 439 2.18 21.15 10.18
CA GLU A 439 2.62 20.91 8.82
C GLU A 439 1.49 21.25 7.84
N ILE A 440 1.82 22.02 6.81
CA ILE A 440 0.92 22.36 5.70
C ILE A 440 1.54 21.79 4.43
N GLY A 441 0.79 20.98 3.68
CA GLY A 441 1.23 20.38 2.44
C GLY A 441 0.33 20.74 1.27
N ALA A 442 0.89 20.73 0.08
CA ALA A 442 0.19 20.85 -1.19
C ALA A 442 0.82 19.94 -2.23
N HIS A 443 -0.02 19.22 -2.94
CA HIS A 443 0.32 18.36 -4.07
C HIS A 443 -0.50 18.76 -5.29
N VAL A 444 0.11 18.80 -6.46
CA VAL A 444 -0.57 19.00 -7.75
C VAL A 444 0.12 18.16 -8.81
N LEU A 445 -0.69 17.48 -9.63
CA LEU A 445 -0.26 16.78 -10.83
C LEU A 445 -1.23 17.11 -11.97
N ALA A 446 -0.73 17.46 -13.16
CA ALA A 446 -1.54 17.72 -14.33
C ALA A 446 -0.86 17.17 -15.60
N GLY A 447 -1.66 16.70 -16.57
CA GLY A 447 -1.14 16.13 -17.81
C GLY A 447 -2.18 15.39 -18.65
N ASN A 448 -1.69 14.53 -19.53
CA ASN A 448 -2.51 13.69 -20.40
C ASN A 448 -2.26 12.21 -20.09
N GLY A 449 -3.35 11.44 -19.91
CA GLY A 449 -3.24 10.03 -19.58
C GLY A 449 -2.67 9.75 -18.19
N ILE A 450 -2.98 10.58 -17.21
CA ILE A 450 -2.44 10.50 -15.84
C ILE A 450 -3.48 10.10 -14.78
N GLY A 451 -4.68 9.70 -15.18
CA GLY A 451 -5.79 9.40 -14.27
C GLY A 451 -5.46 8.33 -13.24
N ARG A 452 -4.62 7.35 -13.63
CA ARG A 452 -4.14 6.33 -12.72
C ARG A 452 -3.37 6.88 -11.50
N TYR A 453 -2.62 7.97 -11.68
CA TYR A 453 -1.80 8.59 -10.62
C TYR A 453 -2.62 9.34 -9.57
N SER A 454 -3.88 8.99 -9.42
CA SER A 454 -4.82 9.62 -8.50
C SER A 454 -5.66 8.58 -7.76
N THR A 455 -6.09 8.90 -6.56
CA THR A 455 -6.84 8.00 -5.67
C THR A 455 -8.16 7.51 -6.28
N SER A 456 -8.88 8.37 -7.02
CA SER A 456 -10.17 8.00 -7.61
C SER A 456 -10.05 7.26 -8.93
N THR A 457 -8.84 7.13 -9.48
CA THR A 457 -8.55 6.40 -10.72
C THR A 457 -9.47 6.80 -11.87
N LEU A 458 -9.54 8.10 -12.17
CA LEU A 458 -10.25 8.59 -13.35
C LEU A 458 -9.60 8.03 -14.63
N PRO A 459 -10.33 7.92 -15.76
CA PRO A 459 -9.77 7.30 -16.96
C PRO A 459 -8.53 7.99 -17.49
N ASP A 460 -7.59 7.19 -17.98
CA ASP A 460 -6.36 7.67 -18.65
C ASP A 460 -6.65 8.11 -20.10
N ALA A 461 -7.55 7.40 -20.78
CA ALA A 461 -7.81 7.59 -22.19
C ALA A 461 -9.28 7.35 -22.56
N THR A 462 -9.64 7.74 -23.76
CA THR A 462 -10.83 7.34 -24.49
C THR A 462 -10.41 6.95 -25.92
N ALA A 463 -11.35 6.82 -26.87
CA ALA A 463 -11.03 6.47 -28.23
C ALA A 463 -11.59 7.46 -29.25
N HIS A 464 -10.85 7.67 -30.34
CA HIS A 464 -11.32 8.30 -31.57
C HIS A 464 -12.29 7.40 -32.34
N PRO A 465 -13.04 7.95 -33.33
CA PRO A 465 -13.97 7.16 -34.15
C PRO A 465 -13.33 5.99 -34.91
N ASP A 466 -12.05 6.10 -35.26
CA ASP A 466 -11.27 5.05 -35.91
C ASP A 466 -10.75 3.99 -34.96
N GLY A 467 -10.97 4.18 -33.65
CA GLY A 467 -10.54 3.29 -32.57
C GLY A 467 -9.17 3.62 -31.98
N SER A 468 -8.41 4.56 -32.55
CA SER A 468 -7.15 4.99 -31.95
C SER A 468 -7.36 5.66 -30.58
N LEU A 469 -6.35 5.58 -29.70
CA LEU A 469 -6.43 6.12 -28.35
C LEU A 469 -6.40 7.65 -28.33
N ALA A 470 -7.29 8.24 -27.55
CA ALA A 470 -7.31 9.66 -27.23
C ALA A 470 -7.06 9.85 -25.75
N LEU A 471 -5.86 10.31 -25.38
CA LEU A 471 -5.51 10.52 -23.96
C LEU A 471 -6.34 11.65 -23.36
N LEU A 472 -6.84 11.42 -22.14
CA LEU A 472 -7.59 12.43 -21.42
C LEU A 472 -6.65 13.40 -20.70
N THR A 473 -6.90 14.69 -20.91
CA THR A 473 -6.28 15.73 -20.10
C THR A 473 -6.93 15.73 -18.73
N GLY A 474 -6.13 15.68 -17.69
CA GLY A 474 -6.64 15.66 -16.32
C GLY A 474 -5.66 16.26 -15.33
N GLY A 475 -6.07 16.24 -14.09
CA GLY A 475 -5.22 16.67 -12.99
C GLY A 475 -5.79 16.28 -11.64
N SER A 476 -4.91 16.25 -10.66
CA SER A 476 -5.22 16.02 -9.25
C SER A 476 -4.52 17.04 -8.39
N GLY A 477 -5.07 17.31 -7.21
CA GLY A 477 -4.45 18.17 -6.23
C GLY A 477 -4.97 17.89 -4.83
N LEU A 478 -4.10 18.02 -3.83
CA LEU A 478 -4.39 17.81 -2.42
C LEU A 478 -3.73 18.88 -1.59
N GLY A 479 -4.53 19.60 -0.79
CA GLY A 479 -4.06 20.43 0.30
C GLY A 479 -4.16 19.65 1.62
N SER A 480 -3.15 19.73 2.46
CA SER A 480 -3.09 19.04 3.74
C SER A 480 -2.72 19.97 4.88
N MET A 481 -3.29 19.70 6.04
CA MET A 481 -2.93 20.30 7.31
C MET A 481 -2.81 19.20 8.36
N GLU A 482 -1.65 19.07 8.98
CA GLU A 482 -1.39 18.11 10.05
C GLU A 482 -0.89 18.90 11.27
N TRP A 483 -1.68 18.94 12.34
CA TRP A 483 -1.33 19.65 13.55
C TRP A 483 -1.07 18.69 14.70
N HIS A 484 0.20 18.57 15.06
CA HIS A 484 0.69 17.79 16.18
C HIS A 484 0.59 18.61 17.48
N VAL A 485 -0.64 18.76 17.99
CA VAL A 485 -0.97 19.58 19.15
C VAL A 485 -0.17 19.17 20.39
N SER A 486 0.04 17.88 20.55
CA SER A 486 0.86 17.29 21.61
C SER A 486 1.39 15.91 21.19
N PRO A 487 2.34 15.30 21.93
CA PRO A 487 2.78 13.94 21.65
C PRO A 487 1.67 12.87 21.66
N ARG A 488 0.50 13.23 22.23
CA ARG A 488 -0.66 12.33 22.33
C ARG A 488 -1.81 12.70 21.39
N PHE A 489 -1.80 13.89 20.79
CA PHE A 489 -2.97 14.38 20.07
C PHE A 489 -2.58 15.05 18.76
N ASP A 490 -3.04 14.49 17.65
CA ASP A 490 -2.95 15.04 16.30
C ASP A 490 -4.34 15.42 15.79
N ILE A 491 -4.42 16.53 15.09
CA ILE A 491 -5.58 16.96 14.29
C ILE A 491 -5.11 17.01 12.84
N TYR A 492 -5.94 16.59 11.92
CA TYR A 492 -5.65 16.71 10.50
C TYR A 492 -6.85 17.16 9.69
N GLY A 493 -6.58 17.84 8.59
CA GLY A 493 -7.55 18.23 7.60
C GLY A 493 -6.95 18.13 6.21
N TYR A 494 -7.73 17.61 5.27
CA TYR A 494 -7.35 17.46 3.87
C TYR A 494 -8.47 17.96 2.98
N TYR A 495 -8.12 18.62 1.90
CA TYR A 495 -9.04 18.93 0.83
C TYR A 495 -8.38 18.64 -0.51
N GLY A 496 -9.00 17.78 -1.29
CA GLY A 496 -8.45 17.38 -2.58
C GLY A 496 -9.50 17.29 -3.67
N GLY A 497 -9.00 17.25 -4.90
CA GLY A 497 -9.82 17.14 -6.08
C GLY A 497 -9.09 16.47 -7.24
N GLU A 498 -9.87 15.80 -8.07
CA GLU A 498 -9.43 15.16 -9.31
C GLU A 498 -10.36 15.57 -10.44
N TYR A 499 -9.80 15.78 -11.63
CA TYR A 499 -10.53 16.28 -12.78
C TYR A 499 -10.11 15.53 -14.05
N ALA A 500 -11.10 15.15 -14.88
CA ALA A 500 -10.89 14.64 -16.23
C ALA A 500 -11.65 15.52 -17.24
N LYS A 501 -10.92 16.06 -18.21
CA LYS A 501 -11.47 16.85 -19.30
C LYS A 501 -12.23 15.94 -20.24
N ARG A 502 -13.38 16.39 -20.73
CA ARG A 502 -14.11 15.65 -21.76
C ARG A 502 -13.36 15.65 -23.09
N ALA A 503 -13.43 14.51 -23.78
CA ALA A 503 -12.92 14.32 -25.12
C ALA A 503 -13.88 13.41 -25.88
N TYR A 504 -14.64 13.97 -26.81
CA TYR A 504 -15.60 13.22 -27.60
C TYR A 504 -15.52 13.62 -29.06
N TYR A 505 -15.91 12.71 -29.95
CA TYR A 505 -15.71 12.80 -31.38
C TYR A 505 -16.94 12.31 -32.13
N ASN A 506 -17.21 12.90 -33.27
CA ASN A 506 -18.34 12.47 -34.14
C ASN A 506 -17.88 11.26 -34.97
N THR A 507 -18.65 10.16 -34.88
CA THR A 507 -18.39 8.93 -35.66
C THR A 507 -18.75 9.06 -37.12
N GLY A 508 -19.47 10.12 -37.52
CA GLY A 508 -20.07 10.24 -38.85
C GLY A 508 -21.36 9.42 -39.01
N LEU A 509 -21.77 8.68 -38.00
CA LEU A 509 -22.97 7.86 -37.98
C LEU A 509 -24.11 8.60 -37.29
N ILE A 510 -25.36 8.26 -37.69
CA ILE A 510 -26.57 8.78 -37.07
C ILE A 510 -27.24 7.66 -36.28
N ASN A 511 -27.73 7.98 -35.11
CA ASN A 511 -28.48 7.02 -34.30
C ASN A 511 -29.83 6.70 -34.94
N THR A 512 -30.03 5.43 -35.28
CA THR A 512 -31.27 4.89 -35.86
C THR A 512 -32.13 4.17 -34.82
N THR A 513 -31.66 4.00 -33.60
CA THR A 513 -32.39 3.35 -32.52
C THR A 513 -33.43 4.32 -31.94
N ALA A 514 -34.66 3.86 -31.75
CA ALA A 514 -35.68 4.64 -31.09
C ALA A 514 -35.28 5.07 -29.68
N GLY A 515 -35.45 6.35 -29.39
CA GLY A 515 -35.02 6.90 -28.08
C GLY A 515 -34.72 8.40 -28.18
N PRO A 516 -34.24 9.01 -27.09
CA PRO A 516 -34.02 10.46 -27.01
C PRO A 516 -32.92 11.00 -27.94
N THR A 517 -32.09 10.13 -28.48
CA THR A 517 -31.02 10.48 -29.43
C THR A 517 -31.30 10.04 -30.86
N LEU A 518 -32.52 9.59 -31.18
CA LEU A 518 -32.89 9.22 -32.55
C LEU A 518 -32.65 10.39 -33.51
N GLY A 519 -31.94 10.11 -34.62
CA GLY A 519 -31.59 11.11 -35.62
C GLY A 519 -30.44 12.04 -35.24
N GLN A 520 -29.86 11.91 -34.05
CA GLN A 520 -28.67 12.66 -33.64
C GLN A 520 -27.39 11.96 -34.07
N PRO A 521 -26.26 12.69 -34.20
CA PRO A 521 -24.96 12.08 -34.42
C PRO A 521 -24.57 11.15 -33.27
N ILE A 522 -24.03 9.98 -33.60
CA ILE A 522 -23.41 9.11 -32.62
C ILE A 522 -22.04 9.69 -32.28
N LEU A 523 -21.84 10.07 -31.00
CA LEU A 523 -20.58 10.55 -30.49
C LEU A 523 -19.91 9.43 -29.73
N THR A 524 -18.62 9.19 -30.00
CA THR A 524 -17.76 8.32 -29.21
C THR A 524 -16.91 9.13 -28.26
N GLY A 525 -16.44 8.53 -27.18
CA GLY A 525 -15.48 9.16 -26.28
C GLY A 525 -16.06 9.51 -24.92
N TYR A 526 -15.37 10.39 -24.20
CA TYR A 526 -15.61 10.73 -22.80
C TYR A 526 -16.32 12.07 -22.63
N GLY A 527 -17.41 12.09 -21.86
CA GLY A 527 -18.17 13.29 -21.54
C GLY A 527 -18.99 13.83 -22.71
N ALA A 528 -19.42 12.96 -23.64
CA ALA A 528 -20.22 13.36 -24.78
C ALA A 528 -21.58 13.92 -24.31
N PRO A 529 -22.05 15.06 -24.89
CA PRO A 529 -23.30 15.69 -24.50
C PRO A 529 -24.55 14.88 -24.88
N THR A 530 -24.41 13.89 -25.76
CA THR A 530 -25.45 12.95 -26.15
C THR A 530 -25.59 11.76 -25.22
N ASN A 531 -24.74 11.64 -24.19
CA ASN A 531 -24.85 10.58 -23.19
C ASN A 531 -26.19 10.71 -22.46
N ILE A 532 -26.94 9.62 -22.39
CA ILE A 532 -28.23 9.60 -21.68
C ILE A 532 -27.94 9.39 -20.20
N VAL A 533 -28.42 10.31 -19.35
CA VAL A 533 -28.17 10.31 -17.91
C VAL A 533 -29.43 10.22 -17.06
N SER A 534 -30.61 10.03 -17.70
CA SER A 534 -31.90 9.90 -17.00
C SER A 534 -31.93 8.77 -15.98
N GLY A 535 -31.28 7.64 -16.26
CA GLY A 535 -31.17 6.51 -15.36
C GLY A 535 -30.37 6.80 -14.07
N CYS A 536 -29.58 7.88 -14.05
CA CYS A 536 -28.86 8.28 -12.83
C CYS A 536 -29.81 8.84 -11.74
N TYR A 537 -31.05 9.14 -12.10
CA TYR A 537 -32.10 9.63 -11.19
C TYR A 537 -33.18 8.58 -10.93
N THR A 538 -33.01 7.36 -11.43
CA THR A 538 -34.04 6.33 -11.41
C THR A 538 -33.65 5.22 -10.46
N GLU A 539 -34.49 4.95 -9.47
CA GLU A 539 -34.41 3.75 -8.66
C GLU A 539 -34.89 2.55 -9.47
N VAL A 540 -34.10 1.50 -9.49
CA VAL A 540 -34.44 0.25 -10.17
C VAL A 540 -34.61 -0.89 -9.19
N LEU A 541 -35.41 -1.90 -9.60
CA LEU A 541 -35.60 -3.05 -8.73
C LEU A 541 -34.28 -3.79 -8.44
N PRO A 542 -34.13 -4.31 -7.21
CA PRO A 542 -33.00 -5.17 -6.89
C PRO A 542 -32.92 -6.38 -7.81
N VAL A 543 -31.72 -6.80 -8.12
CA VAL A 543 -31.42 -7.97 -8.95
C VAL A 543 -30.78 -9.08 -8.11
N SER A 544 -30.87 -10.32 -8.59
CA SER A 544 -30.21 -11.44 -7.90
C SER A 544 -28.72 -11.20 -7.77
N SER A 545 -28.16 -11.48 -6.60
CA SER A 545 -26.73 -11.36 -6.35
C SER A 545 -25.95 -12.33 -7.25
N PRO A 546 -24.90 -11.87 -7.98
CA PRO A 546 -24.06 -12.75 -8.78
C PRO A 546 -23.28 -13.77 -7.92
N ASN A 547 -23.15 -13.50 -6.62
CA ASN A 547 -22.47 -14.37 -5.66
C ASN A 547 -23.45 -15.32 -4.93
N GLY A 548 -24.72 -15.35 -5.31
CA GLY A 548 -25.76 -16.13 -4.64
C GLY A 548 -26.26 -15.50 -3.33
N GLY A 549 -27.33 -16.07 -2.76
CA GLY A 549 -27.77 -15.75 -1.40
C GLY A 549 -28.57 -14.46 -1.22
N GLY A 550 -29.22 -13.91 -2.24
CA GLY A 550 -30.06 -12.73 -2.08
C GLY A 550 -30.09 -11.80 -3.30
N THR A 551 -30.44 -10.55 -3.05
CA THR A 551 -30.50 -9.49 -4.06
C THR A 551 -29.49 -8.38 -3.77
N VAL A 552 -29.03 -7.71 -4.82
CA VAL A 552 -28.19 -6.52 -4.75
C VAL A 552 -28.90 -5.35 -5.42
N PRO A 553 -28.52 -4.09 -5.12
CA PRO A 553 -29.06 -2.93 -5.84
C PRO A 553 -28.90 -3.11 -7.35
N GLY A 554 -29.98 -2.94 -8.10
CA GLY A 554 -29.95 -3.01 -9.55
C GLY A 554 -29.17 -1.82 -10.14
N ALA A 555 -28.47 -2.04 -11.24
CA ALA A 555 -27.85 -0.98 -12.02
C ALA A 555 -28.88 -0.32 -12.93
N ALA A 556 -28.99 1.00 -12.88
CA ALA A 556 -29.88 1.74 -13.77
C ALA A 556 -29.37 1.67 -15.21
N THR A 557 -30.25 1.35 -16.15
CA THR A 557 -30.01 1.55 -17.58
C THR A 557 -30.03 3.05 -17.89
N ASN A 558 -29.29 3.48 -18.90
CA ASN A 558 -29.26 4.89 -19.32
C ASN A 558 -28.67 5.86 -18.25
N CYS A 559 -27.75 5.40 -17.41
CA CYS A 559 -26.94 6.24 -16.55
C CYS A 559 -25.49 6.29 -17.10
N ASN A 560 -25.34 6.92 -18.28
CA ASN A 560 -24.07 7.01 -19.00
C ASN A 560 -23.34 8.32 -18.66
N ALA A 561 -23.28 8.64 -17.36
CA ALA A 561 -22.72 9.89 -16.88
C ALA A 561 -21.21 9.78 -16.61
N ASP A 562 -20.39 10.34 -17.50
CA ASP A 562 -18.94 10.39 -17.33
C ASP A 562 -18.54 11.40 -16.24
N THR A 563 -17.66 10.99 -15.33
CA THR A 563 -17.21 11.82 -14.21
C THR A 563 -16.34 12.99 -14.69
N ARG A 564 -16.73 14.21 -14.34
CA ARG A 564 -15.96 15.43 -14.61
C ARG A 564 -14.91 15.68 -13.53
N ASN A 565 -15.34 15.63 -12.30
CA ASN A 565 -14.47 15.84 -11.15
C ASN A 565 -15.00 15.13 -9.91
N ILE A 566 -14.07 14.78 -9.04
CA ILE A 566 -14.36 14.31 -7.68
C ILE A 566 -13.61 15.22 -6.72
N GLN A 567 -14.25 15.61 -5.62
CA GLN A 567 -13.68 16.43 -4.57
C GLN A 567 -13.97 15.80 -3.22
N GLU A 568 -13.04 15.92 -2.29
CA GLU A 568 -13.23 15.44 -0.93
C GLU A 568 -12.64 16.42 0.07
N GLY A 569 -13.42 16.70 1.12
CA GLY A 569 -12.95 17.37 2.33
C GLY A 569 -12.97 16.39 3.50
N THR A 570 -11.85 16.23 4.17
CA THR A 570 -11.69 15.31 5.30
C THR A 570 -11.13 16.05 6.50
N PHE A 571 -11.70 15.76 7.67
CA PHE A 571 -11.21 16.27 8.94
C PHE A 571 -11.25 15.16 9.98
N GLY A 572 -10.20 15.07 10.81
CA GLY A 572 -10.13 14.05 11.83
C GLY A 572 -9.06 14.29 12.87
N TYR A 573 -9.00 13.37 13.82
CA TYR A 573 -7.98 13.40 14.86
C TYR A 573 -7.51 12.00 15.22
N TRP A 574 -6.32 11.93 15.85
CA TRP A 574 -5.81 10.78 16.54
C TRP A 574 -5.48 11.13 17.99
N PHE A 575 -5.95 10.32 18.93
CA PHE A 575 -5.60 10.40 20.34
C PHE A 575 -4.87 9.13 20.78
N ARG A 576 -3.66 9.29 21.32
CA ARG A 576 -2.80 8.21 21.81
C ARG A 576 -2.98 8.03 23.30
N PHE A 577 -3.66 6.94 23.69
CA PHE A 577 -3.77 6.54 25.10
C PHE A 577 -2.42 6.16 25.68
N TYR A 578 -1.61 5.48 24.87
CA TYR A 578 -0.27 5.05 25.22
C TYR A 578 0.68 5.24 24.04
N ARG A 579 1.89 5.73 24.35
CA ARG A 579 3.03 5.78 23.44
C ARG A 579 4.29 5.51 24.25
N GLY A 580 5.03 4.45 23.91
CA GLY A 580 6.24 4.07 24.65
C GLY A 580 6.88 2.80 24.10
N VAL A 581 7.78 2.21 24.84
CA VAL A 581 8.58 1.04 24.46
C VAL A 581 7.76 -0.20 24.09
N ARG A 582 6.50 -0.24 24.45
CA ARG A 582 5.59 -1.35 24.11
C ARG A 582 4.68 -1.01 22.93
N GLY A 583 5.02 -0.02 22.13
CA GLY A 583 4.25 0.40 20.98
C GLY A 583 3.36 1.62 21.25
N THR A 584 2.33 1.79 20.41
CA THR A 584 1.38 2.90 20.52
C THR A 584 -0.04 2.39 20.44
N LEU A 585 -0.89 2.76 21.40
CA LEU A 585 -2.31 2.49 21.40
C LEU A 585 -3.06 3.80 21.17
N GLN A 586 -3.84 3.87 20.10
CA GLN A 586 -4.54 5.10 19.71
C GLN A 586 -5.96 4.86 19.21
N GLN A 587 -6.76 5.89 19.29
CA GLN A 587 -8.11 5.98 18.75
C GLN A 587 -8.22 7.22 17.87
N GLY A 588 -9.03 7.16 16.82
CA GLY A 588 -9.32 8.28 15.94
C GLY A 588 -10.77 8.32 15.51
N ILE A 589 -11.22 9.53 15.17
CA ILE A 589 -12.49 9.77 14.48
C ILE A 589 -12.19 10.65 13.28
N GLN A 590 -12.87 10.37 12.17
CA GLN A 590 -12.77 11.12 10.93
C GLN A 590 -14.16 11.36 10.36
N TYR A 591 -14.37 12.54 9.84
CA TYR A 591 -15.47 12.88 8.96
C TYR A 591 -14.94 13.20 7.58
N SER A 592 -15.58 12.67 6.54
CA SER A 592 -15.29 12.96 5.14
C SER A 592 -16.56 13.33 4.40
N TYR A 593 -16.48 14.37 3.59
CA TYR A 593 -17.48 14.78 2.61
C TYR A 593 -16.90 14.58 1.21
N ALA A 594 -17.49 13.71 0.42
CA ALA A 594 -17.09 13.47 -0.95
C ALA A 594 -18.19 13.88 -1.93
N GLU A 595 -17.79 14.51 -3.03
CA GLU A 595 -18.69 14.93 -4.10
C GLU A 595 -18.13 14.52 -5.46
N ARG A 596 -18.93 13.75 -6.21
CA ARG A 596 -18.68 13.36 -7.60
C ARG A 596 -19.61 14.13 -8.51
N ARG A 597 -19.07 14.87 -9.47
CA ARG A 597 -19.82 15.58 -10.52
C ARG A 597 -19.51 15.00 -11.87
N THR A 598 -20.51 14.97 -12.74
CA THR A 598 -20.37 14.46 -14.09
C THR A 598 -20.37 15.55 -15.15
N TRP A 599 -19.99 15.20 -16.36
CA TRP A 599 -20.26 16.01 -17.52
C TRP A 599 -21.76 16.01 -17.81
N GLN A 600 -22.23 17.09 -18.43
CA GLN A 600 -23.62 17.25 -18.84
C GLN A 600 -23.97 16.26 -19.93
N GLY A 601 -25.13 15.64 -19.82
CA GLY A 601 -25.75 14.76 -20.80
C GLY A 601 -27.27 15.04 -20.95
N ILE A 602 -27.98 14.15 -21.63
CA ILE A 602 -29.43 14.20 -21.80
C ILE A 602 -30.09 13.59 -20.56
N GLY A 603 -30.77 14.41 -19.78
CA GLY A 603 -31.48 14.01 -18.56
C GLY A 603 -32.87 13.42 -18.88
N ASP A 604 -33.92 14.22 -18.72
CA ASP A 604 -35.27 13.80 -19.08
C ASP A 604 -35.58 14.20 -20.54
N PRO A 605 -35.73 13.24 -21.45
CA PRO A 605 -36.05 13.53 -22.86
C PRO A 605 -37.46 14.13 -23.06
N LEU A 606 -38.37 13.98 -22.09
CA LEU A 606 -39.69 14.55 -22.15
C LEU A 606 -39.75 15.98 -21.65
N ALA A 607 -38.81 16.38 -20.81
CA ALA A 607 -38.74 17.70 -20.17
C ALA A 607 -37.66 18.63 -20.73
N ASP A 608 -36.92 18.21 -21.76
CA ASP A 608 -35.79 18.92 -22.36
C ASP A 608 -34.72 19.34 -21.29
N VAL A 609 -34.53 18.50 -20.27
CA VAL A 609 -33.63 18.77 -19.16
C VAL A 609 -32.26 18.21 -19.48
N THR A 610 -31.32 19.10 -19.70
CA THR A 610 -29.91 18.74 -19.73
C THR A 610 -29.37 18.68 -18.28
N ASN A 611 -28.77 17.55 -17.91
CA ASN A 611 -28.39 17.31 -16.55
C ASN A 611 -26.92 16.89 -16.41
N SER A 612 -26.30 17.37 -15.32
CA SER A 612 -25.03 16.88 -14.82
C SER A 612 -25.29 16.18 -13.50
N PRO A 613 -25.50 14.86 -13.48
CA PRO A 613 -25.72 14.11 -12.26
C PRO A 613 -24.61 14.37 -11.24
N LYS A 614 -25.03 14.47 -9.96
CA LYS A 614 -24.14 14.74 -8.85
C LYS A 614 -24.39 13.71 -7.74
N ALA A 615 -23.32 13.14 -7.24
CA ALA A 615 -23.35 12.24 -6.09
C ALA A 615 -22.60 12.87 -4.93
N ILE A 616 -23.19 12.78 -3.73
CA ILE A 616 -22.58 13.25 -2.49
C ILE A 616 -22.64 12.12 -1.50
N ASP A 617 -21.56 11.93 -0.75
CA ASP A 617 -21.53 11.01 0.37
C ASP A 617 -20.93 11.69 1.60
N ASN A 618 -21.61 11.52 2.75
CA ASN A 618 -21.13 11.93 4.06
C ASN A 618 -20.72 10.68 4.82
N MET A 619 -19.48 10.66 5.27
CA MET A 619 -18.87 9.46 5.84
C MET A 619 -18.28 9.74 7.21
N TRP A 620 -18.54 8.85 8.16
CA TRP A 620 -17.95 8.87 9.49
C TRP A 620 -17.14 7.60 9.70
N PHE A 621 -15.89 7.79 10.06
CA PHE A 621 -14.97 6.70 10.37
C PHE A 621 -14.59 6.73 11.84
N THR A 622 -14.46 5.55 12.45
CA THR A 622 -13.78 5.39 13.74
C THR A 622 -12.70 4.35 13.61
N SER A 623 -11.63 4.50 14.37
CA SER A 623 -10.53 3.55 14.37
C SER A 623 -9.93 3.41 15.76
N PHE A 624 -9.58 2.17 16.09
CA PHE A 624 -8.79 1.84 17.27
C PHE A 624 -7.60 1.00 16.79
N ARG A 625 -6.38 1.51 17.00
CA ARG A 625 -5.15 0.91 16.48
C ARG A 625 -4.13 0.69 17.59
N TYR A 626 -3.52 -0.49 17.55
CA TYR A 626 -2.31 -0.78 18.31
C TYR A 626 -1.14 -0.98 17.35
N TYR A 627 -0.21 -0.04 17.36
CA TYR A 627 1.04 -0.13 16.62
C TYR A 627 2.05 -0.93 17.41
N LEU A 628 2.70 -1.89 16.77
CA LEU A 628 3.81 -2.64 17.34
C LEU A 628 4.98 -1.70 17.68
N PRO A 629 5.84 -2.05 18.65
CA PRO A 629 7.10 -1.33 18.88
C PRO A 629 7.92 -1.26 17.59
N GLN A 630 8.51 -0.10 17.33
CA GLN A 630 9.37 0.15 16.16
C GLN A 630 10.75 0.56 16.62
#